data_d4aacecb193422d8121478f7830ae192
#
_entry.id   d4aacecb193422d8121478f7830ae192
#
_cell.length_a   1.000
_cell.length_b   1.000
_cell.length_c   1.000
_cell.angle_alpha   90.00
_cell.angle_beta   90.00
_cell.angle_gamma   90.00
#
_symmetry.space_group_name_H-M   'P 1'
#
loop_
_entity.id
_entity.type
_entity.pdbx_description
1 polymer ?
#
loop_
_entity_poly.entity_id
_entity_poly.type
_entity_poly.pdbx_seq_one_letter_code
_entity_poly.pdbx_strand_id
1 'polypeptide(L)'
;VACGICHSFTADGRCVSLLKVLMTNYCVYDCQYCVNRRSHDTRRTAFTPRELAHLTISFYRRNYIEGLFLSSGVLRSPDYTCERMIETLSLLRREYHFNGYIHAKAIPGADPALITQLGLLADRLSCNIELPSQQSLSRLAPDKTKTSILKPMSQIRDQMCQSQYEVARYHGAAAFAPAGQSTQMIVGASPETDFQ
;
A
#
# COMPACT_ATOMS: atom_id res chain seq x y z
N VAL A 1 1.42 -20.67 2.86
CA VAL A 1 0.20 -20.34 2.13
C VAL A 1 0.51 -20.40 0.65
N ALA A 2 -0.18 -21.27 -0.05
CA ALA A 2 0.20 -21.68 -1.39
C ALA A 2 -0.15 -20.67 -2.50
N CYS A 3 -0.93 -19.61 -2.23
CA CYS A 3 -1.32 -18.66 -3.28
C CYS A 3 -1.30 -17.22 -2.78
N GLY A 4 -0.66 -16.33 -3.52
CA GLY A 4 -0.65 -14.88 -3.26
C GLY A 4 -1.96 -14.18 -3.67
N ILE A 5 -3.09 -14.90 -3.71
CA ILE A 5 -4.40 -14.35 -4.06
C ILE A 5 -5.19 -14.12 -2.78
N CYS A 6 -5.67 -12.91 -2.57
CA CYS A 6 -6.62 -12.58 -1.53
C CYS A 6 -7.97 -12.20 -2.12
N HIS A 7 -9.01 -12.39 -1.33
CA HIS A 7 -10.37 -12.06 -1.70
C HIS A 7 -10.84 -10.84 -0.91
N SER A 8 -11.39 -9.85 -1.59
CA SER A 8 -12.03 -8.68 -1.01
C SER A 8 -13.49 -8.64 -1.45
N PHE A 9 -14.39 -8.24 -0.55
CA PHE A 9 -15.79 -8.09 -0.89
C PHE A 9 -16.13 -6.62 -1.08
N THR A 10 -16.85 -6.32 -2.15
CA THR A 10 -17.41 -4.99 -2.40
C THR A 10 -18.72 -4.82 -1.63
N ALA A 11 -19.21 -3.58 -1.50
CA ALA A 11 -20.44 -3.29 -0.76
C ALA A 11 -21.69 -3.99 -1.34
N ASP A 12 -21.66 -4.32 -2.62
CA ASP A 12 -22.72 -5.08 -3.33
C ASP A 12 -22.55 -6.62 -3.22
N GLY A 13 -21.60 -7.09 -2.37
CA GLY A 13 -21.38 -8.50 -2.10
C GLY A 13 -20.55 -9.26 -3.13
N ARG A 14 -20.05 -8.61 -4.17
CA ARG A 14 -19.15 -9.26 -5.13
C ARG A 14 -17.80 -9.55 -4.49
N CYS A 15 -17.25 -10.73 -4.77
CA CYS A 15 -15.91 -11.12 -4.41
C CYS A 15 -14.92 -10.65 -5.48
N VAL A 16 -13.92 -9.87 -5.08
CA VAL A 16 -12.83 -9.42 -5.96
C VAL A 16 -11.55 -10.17 -5.60
N SER A 17 -10.99 -10.89 -6.55
CA SER A 17 -9.74 -11.62 -6.40
C SER A 17 -8.54 -10.72 -6.70
N LEU A 18 -7.66 -10.54 -5.71
CA LEU A 18 -6.50 -9.65 -5.83
C LEU A 18 -5.20 -10.46 -5.74
N LEU A 19 -4.27 -10.20 -6.66
CA LEU A 19 -2.88 -10.63 -6.48
C LEU A 19 -2.29 -9.81 -5.31
N LYS A 20 -2.14 -10.46 -4.17
CA LYS A 20 -1.47 -9.84 -3.01
C LYS A 20 0.00 -10.15 -3.07
N VAL A 21 0.81 -9.13 -3.33
CA VAL A 21 2.24 -9.29 -3.53
C VAL A 21 3.05 -8.27 -2.76
N LEU A 22 4.21 -8.71 -2.30
CA LEU A 22 5.24 -7.88 -1.71
C LEU A 22 6.30 -7.63 -2.78
N MET A 23 6.50 -6.35 -3.17
CA MET A 23 7.50 -5.99 -4.18
C MET A 23 8.90 -6.44 -3.77
N THR A 24 9.23 -6.25 -2.50
CA THR A 24 10.46 -6.76 -1.89
C THR A 24 10.26 -7.06 -0.41
N ASN A 25 10.96 -8.08 0.07
CA ASN A 25 11.08 -8.36 1.50
C ASN A 25 12.41 -7.84 2.10
N TYR A 26 13.24 -7.13 1.32
CA TYR A 26 14.27 -6.28 1.90
C TYR A 26 13.61 -5.14 2.66
N CYS A 27 14.07 -4.87 3.88
CA CYS A 27 13.54 -3.78 4.69
C CYS A 27 14.66 -3.17 5.54
N VAL A 28 14.73 -1.84 5.54
CA VAL A 28 15.67 -1.08 6.41
C VAL A 28 15.12 -0.91 7.82
N TYR A 29 13.82 -1.20 8.04
CA TYR A 29 13.15 -1.11 9.34
C TYR A 29 13.27 -2.40 10.14
N ASP A 30 13.22 -2.27 11.47
CA ASP A 30 13.34 -3.39 12.40
C ASP A 30 12.11 -3.60 13.28
N CYS A 31 10.92 -3.59 12.66
CA CYS A 31 9.66 -3.80 13.37
C CYS A 31 9.60 -5.22 13.95
N GLN A 32 9.50 -5.35 15.28
CA GLN A 32 9.61 -6.63 16.02
C GLN A 32 8.54 -7.67 15.64
N TYR A 33 7.36 -7.22 15.20
CA TYR A 33 6.27 -8.07 14.72
C TYR A 33 6.41 -8.52 13.25
N CYS A 34 7.44 -8.04 12.53
CA CYS A 34 7.58 -8.30 11.10
C CYS A 34 8.62 -9.38 10.81
N VAL A 35 8.23 -10.41 10.07
CA VAL A 35 9.16 -11.48 9.63
C VAL A 35 10.23 -10.96 8.66
N ASN A 36 9.97 -9.82 8.01
CA ASN A 36 10.87 -9.19 7.05
C ASN A 36 11.70 -8.04 7.68
N ARG A 37 11.74 -7.92 9.01
CA ARG A 37 12.56 -6.92 9.68
C ARG A 37 14.05 -7.09 9.35
N ARG A 38 14.80 -6.01 9.44
CA ARG A 38 16.23 -5.97 9.10
C ARG A 38 17.05 -7.04 9.85
N SER A 39 16.79 -7.20 11.14
CA SER A 39 17.55 -8.12 12.02
C SER A 39 17.16 -9.59 11.88
N HIS A 40 16.09 -9.92 11.14
CA HIS A 40 15.64 -11.30 10.98
C HIS A 40 16.33 -11.95 9.78
N ASP A 41 16.96 -13.10 10.01
CA ASP A 41 17.59 -13.88 8.95
C ASP A 41 16.50 -14.61 8.13
N THR A 42 16.21 -14.07 6.97
CA THR A 42 15.27 -14.65 6.00
C THR A 42 15.79 -14.41 4.59
N ARG A 43 15.52 -15.34 3.69
CA ARG A 43 15.87 -15.18 2.29
C ARG A 43 15.26 -13.92 1.72
N ARG A 44 16.08 -13.05 1.14
CA ARG A 44 15.68 -11.76 0.60
C ARG A 44 15.56 -11.82 -0.93
N THR A 45 14.51 -11.17 -1.43
CA THR A 45 14.26 -11.05 -2.87
C THR A 45 13.52 -9.75 -3.17
N ALA A 46 13.58 -9.33 -4.43
CA ALA A 46 12.87 -8.15 -4.91
C ALA A 46 12.45 -8.38 -6.36
N PHE A 47 11.25 -7.95 -6.70
CA PHE A 47 10.84 -7.77 -8.09
C PHE A 47 11.36 -6.45 -8.64
N THR A 48 11.74 -6.45 -9.90
CA THR A 48 11.79 -5.20 -10.65
C THR A 48 10.36 -4.74 -10.97
N PRO A 49 10.11 -3.43 -11.17
CA PRO A 49 8.79 -2.94 -11.57
C PRO A 49 8.23 -3.63 -12.80
N ARG A 50 9.07 -3.90 -13.79
CA ARG A 50 8.66 -4.55 -15.04
C ARG A 50 8.28 -6.02 -14.83
N GLU A 51 9.03 -6.77 -14.04
CA GLU A 51 8.68 -8.15 -13.68
C GLU A 51 7.33 -8.22 -12.97
N LEU A 52 7.12 -7.34 -11.99
CA LEU A 52 5.89 -7.33 -11.22
C LEU A 52 4.68 -6.88 -12.06
N ALA A 53 4.85 -5.87 -12.92
CA ALA A 53 3.82 -5.45 -13.84
C ALA A 53 3.47 -6.57 -14.84
N HIS A 54 4.48 -7.25 -15.40
CA HIS A 54 4.29 -8.37 -16.32
C HIS A 54 3.58 -9.56 -15.64
N LEU A 55 3.97 -9.90 -14.42
CA LEU A 55 3.30 -10.95 -13.64
C LEU A 55 1.82 -10.62 -13.42
N THR A 56 1.54 -9.39 -12.98
CA THR A 56 0.18 -8.92 -12.71
C THR A 56 -0.70 -8.97 -13.96
N ILE A 57 -0.22 -8.43 -15.09
CA ILE A 57 -1.00 -8.43 -16.34
C ILE A 57 -1.20 -9.84 -16.90
N SER A 58 -0.23 -10.72 -16.71
CA SER A 58 -0.34 -12.12 -17.15
C SER A 58 -1.43 -12.87 -16.40
N PHE A 59 -1.56 -12.65 -15.08
CA PHE A 59 -2.63 -13.24 -14.27
C PHE A 59 -4.00 -12.63 -14.58
N TYR A 60 -4.04 -11.33 -14.80
CA TYR A 60 -5.26 -10.61 -15.16
C TYR A 60 -5.83 -11.09 -16.50
N ARG A 61 -5.00 -11.19 -17.53
CA ARG A 61 -5.41 -11.68 -18.87
C ARG A 61 -5.91 -13.13 -18.85
N ARG A 62 -5.46 -13.92 -17.88
CA ARG A 62 -5.93 -15.31 -17.69
C ARG A 62 -7.14 -15.41 -16.76
N ASN A 63 -7.71 -14.29 -16.36
CA ASN A 63 -8.84 -14.22 -15.41
C ASN A 63 -8.58 -14.87 -14.04
N TYR A 64 -7.31 -14.95 -13.62
CA TYR A 64 -6.96 -15.46 -12.29
C TYR A 64 -7.18 -14.42 -11.19
N ILE A 65 -7.08 -13.14 -11.56
CA ILE A 65 -7.24 -12.00 -10.67
C ILE A 65 -8.02 -10.88 -11.35
N GLU A 66 -8.69 -10.06 -10.55
CA GLU A 66 -9.39 -8.85 -10.97
C GLU A 66 -8.62 -7.59 -10.57
N GLY A 67 -7.59 -7.73 -9.74
CA GLY A 67 -6.81 -6.61 -9.29
C GLY A 67 -5.48 -6.99 -8.62
N LEU A 68 -4.79 -5.95 -8.17
CA LEU A 68 -3.50 -6.01 -7.50
C LEU A 68 -3.59 -5.41 -6.11
N PHE A 69 -3.07 -6.10 -5.10
CA PHE A 69 -2.74 -5.51 -3.81
C PHE A 69 -1.22 -5.44 -3.65
N LEU A 70 -0.67 -4.26 -3.85
CA LEU A 70 0.77 -4.02 -3.83
C LEU A 70 1.22 -3.50 -2.46
N SER A 71 2.14 -4.20 -1.85
CA SER A 71 2.87 -3.79 -0.65
C SER A 71 4.39 -3.95 -0.86
N SER A 72 5.19 -3.42 0.06
CA SER A 72 6.65 -3.55 0.00
C SER A 72 7.27 -3.49 1.40
N GLY A 73 8.39 -4.17 1.59
CA GLY A 73 9.38 -3.77 2.57
C GLY A 73 10.01 -2.44 2.13
N VAL A 74 10.68 -1.74 3.04
CA VAL A 74 11.33 -0.46 2.73
C VAL A 74 12.76 -0.73 2.26
N LEU A 75 12.95 -0.67 0.93
CA LEU A 75 14.25 -0.89 0.30
C LEU A 75 15.01 0.44 0.22
N ARG A 76 16.20 0.53 0.79
CA ARG A 76 17.07 1.70 0.86
C ARG A 76 16.45 2.88 1.62
N SER A 77 15.34 3.44 1.11
CA SER A 77 14.60 4.55 1.72
C SER A 77 13.11 4.45 1.41
N PRO A 78 12.25 5.17 2.17
CA PRO A 78 10.83 5.28 1.86
C PRO A 78 10.57 5.81 0.45
N ASP A 79 11.26 6.86 0.05
CA ASP A 79 11.10 7.50 -1.26
C ASP A 79 11.48 6.56 -2.39
N TYR A 80 12.67 5.96 -2.33
CA TYR A 80 13.11 4.99 -3.33
C TYR A 80 12.10 3.84 -3.50
N THR A 81 11.56 3.35 -2.40
CA THR A 81 10.56 2.27 -2.45
C THR A 81 9.26 2.75 -3.09
N CYS A 82 8.80 3.94 -2.73
CA CYS A 82 7.59 4.53 -3.29
C CYS A 82 7.74 4.79 -4.80
N GLU A 83 8.89 5.30 -5.25
CA GLU A 83 9.21 5.49 -6.67
C GLU A 83 9.12 4.17 -7.46
N ARG A 84 9.66 3.09 -6.91
CA ARG A 84 9.60 1.76 -7.56
C ARG A 84 8.15 1.23 -7.63
N MET A 85 7.34 1.47 -6.60
CA MET A 85 5.91 1.14 -6.63
C MET A 85 5.18 1.98 -7.68
N ILE A 86 5.42 3.29 -7.74
CA ILE A 86 4.84 4.19 -8.74
C ILE A 86 5.22 3.74 -10.16
N GLU A 87 6.48 3.37 -10.40
CA GLU A 87 6.93 2.83 -11.69
C GLU A 87 6.13 1.58 -12.07
N THR A 88 5.94 0.64 -11.13
CA THR A 88 5.14 -0.56 -11.37
C THR A 88 3.70 -0.22 -11.76
N LEU A 89 3.03 0.68 -11.01
CA LEU A 89 1.66 1.08 -11.29
C LEU A 89 1.54 1.88 -12.58
N SER A 90 2.55 2.70 -12.91
CA SER A 90 2.62 3.44 -14.17
C SER A 90 2.73 2.50 -15.37
N LEU A 91 3.58 1.47 -15.30
CA LEU A 91 3.66 0.44 -16.32
C LEU A 91 2.30 -0.25 -16.50
N LEU A 92 1.64 -0.63 -15.42
CA LEU A 92 0.32 -1.26 -15.47
C LEU A 92 -0.72 -0.35 -16.14
N ARG A 93 -0.87 0.87 -15.67
CA ARG A 93 -1.91 1.79 -16.16
C ARG A 93 -1.63 2.29 -17.58
N ARG A 94 -0.40 2.68 -17.89
CA ARG A 94 -0.04 3.37 -19.14
C ARG A 94 0.44 2.45 -20.24
N GLU A 95 1.29 1.46 -19.92
CA GLU A 95 1.86 0.55 -20.93
C GLU A 95 0.93 -0.66 -21.17
N TYR A 96 0.43 -1.28 -20.11
CA TYR A 96 -0.40 -2.48 -20.22
C TYR A 96 -1.90 -2.21 -20.26
N HIS A 97 -2.33 -0.94 -20.09
CA HIS A 97 -3.74 -0.54 -20.05
C HIS A 97 -4.58 -1.37 -19.05
N PHE A 98 -3.98 -1.64 -17.90
CA PHE A 98 -4.62 -2.42 -16.85
C PHE A 98 -5.77 -1.64 -16.21
N ASN A 99 -7.00 -2.10 -16.41
CA ASN A 99 -8.21 -1.51 -15.87
C ASN A 99 -8.72 -2.21 -14.58
N GLY A 100 -7.98 -3.21 -14.07
CA GLY A 100 -8.30 -3.88 -12.82
C GLY A 100 -8.08 -2.98 -11.61
N TYR A 101 -8.63 -3.43 -10.48
CA TYR A 101 -8.52 -2.73 -9.20
C TYR A 101 -7.08 -2.74 -8.67
N ILE A 102 -6.62 -1.59 -8.19
CA ILE A 102 -5.30 -1.46 -7.55
C ILE A 102 -5.45 -0.93 -6.12
N HIS A 103 -5.03 -1.74 -5.16
CA HIS A 103 -4.82 -1.33 -3.78
C HIS A 103 -3.30 -1.23 -3.52
N ALA A 104 -2.81 -0.06 -3.19
CA ALA A 104 -1.40 0.15 -2.86
C ALA A 104 -1.21 0.55 -1.40
N LYS A 105 -0.16 0.02 -0.79
CA LYS A 105 0.20 0.37 0.58
C LYS A 105 1.17 1.54 0.56
N ALA A 106 0.75 2.70 1.05
CA ALA A 106 1.60 3.87 1.20
C ALA A 106 2.77 3.58 2.15
N ILE A 107 3.95 4.05 1.80
CA ILE A 107 5.16 3.85 2.59
C ILE A 107 5.26 4.98 3.63
N PRO A 108 5.25 4.66 4.94
CA PRO A 108 5.43 5.68 5.97
C PRO A 108 6.78 6.41 5.83
N GLY A 109 6.73 7.74 5.86
CA GLY A 109 7.91 8.59 5.72
C GLY A 109 8.30 8.92 4.28
N ALA A 110 7.56 8.47 3.27
CA ALA A 110 7.78 8.89 1.89
C ALA A 110 7.36 10.35 1.67
N ASP A 111 8.00 10.98 0.69
CA ASP A 111 7.70 12.36 0.28
C ASP A 111 6.22 12.52 -0.11
N PRO A 112 5.56 13.61 0.33
CA PRO A 112 4.16 13.87 -0.01
C PRO A 112 3.84 13.87 -1.50
N ALA A 113 4.76 14.32 -2.36
CA ALA A 113 4.54 14.30 -3.81
C ALA A 113 4.48 12.87 -4.36
N LEU A 114 5.26 11.94 -3.80
CA LEU A 114 5.21 10.53 -4.16
C LEU A 114 3.91 9.87 -3.70
N ILE A 115 3.41 10.20 -2.51
CA ILE A 115 2.09 9.72 -2.04
C ILE A 115 0.98 10.21 -2.96
N THR A 116 1.06 11.46 -3.44
CA THR A 116 0.11 12.01 -4.43
C THR A 116 0.16 11.21 -5.74
N GLN A 117 1.34 10.98 -6.28
CA GLN A 117 1.48 10.19 -7.52
C GLN A 117 0.95 8.75 -7.38
N LEU A 118 1.24 8.12 -6.23
CA LEU A 118 0.75 6.77 -5.94
C LEU A 118 -0.78 6.73 -5.90
N GLY A 119 -1.43 7.73 -5.28
CA GLY A 119 -2.89 7.81 -5.17
C GLY A 119 -3.61 8.09 -6.48
N LEU A 120 -2.97 8.77 -7.43
CA LEU A 120 -3.50 8.98 -8.78
C LEU A 120 -3.47 7.71 -9.65
N LEU A 121 -2.66 6.71 -9.28
CA LEU A 121 -2.54 5.45 -10.00
C LEU A 121 -3.32 4.30 -9.34
N ALA A 122 -3.64 4.44 -8.06
CA ALA A 122 -4.31 3.42 -7.25
C ALA A 122 -5.79 3.75 -7.04
N ASP A 123 -6.63 2.72 -6.96
CA ASP A 123 -8.04 2.87 -6.58
C ASP A 123 -8.19 3.04 -5.06
N ARG A 124 -7.33 2.40 -4.28
CA ARG A 124 -7.30 2.51 -2.81
C ARG A 124 -5.88 2.64 -2.31
N LEU A 125 -5.69 3.50 -1.31
CA LEU A 125 -4.47 3.55 -0.53
C LEU A 125 -4.70 3.01 0.88
N SER A 126 -3.68 2.39 1.46
CA SER A 126 -3.65 2.06 2.89
C SER A 126 -2.37 2.54 3.53
N CYS A 127 -2.47 3.07 4.73
CA CYS A 127 -1.35 3.38 5.60
C CYS A 127 -1.65 2.79 6.98
N ASN A 128 -0.86 1.81 7.40
CA ASN A 128 -1.13 1.13 8.67
C ASN A 128 -0.76 2.02 9.84
N ILE A 129 -1.68 2.15 10.79
CA ILE A 129 -1.42 2.81 12.08
C ILE A 129 -0.51 1.96 12.98
N GLU A 130 -0.49 0.65 12.74
CA GLU A 130 0.30 -0.40 13.38
C GLU A 130 -0.04 -0.60 14.87
N LEU A 131 0.23 0.39 15.71
CA LEU A 131 0.09 0.31 17.16
C LEU A 131 -0.62 1.56 17.72
N PRO A 132 -1.35 1.42 18.84
CA PRO A 132 -2.22 2.48 19.34
C PRO A 132 -1.45 3.70 19.89
N SER A 133 -0.27 3.49 20.48
CA SER A 133 0.49 4.56 21.15
C SER A 133 1.87 4.80 20.54
N GLN A 134 2.42 6.00 20.77
CA GLN A 134 3.82 6.30 20.43
C GLN A 134 4.80 5.44 21.25
N GLN A 135 4.44 5.11 22.50
CA GLN A 135 5.27 4.28 23.36
C GLN A 135 5.38 2.86 22.78
N SER A 136 4.28 2.27 22.36
CA SER A 136 4.26 0.95 21.73
C SER A 136 4.99 0.95 20.39
N LEU A 137 4.84 2.02 19.58
CA LEU A 137 5.61 2.21 18.35
C LEU A 137 7.11 2.24 18.64
N SER A 138 7.57 3.04 19.60
CA SER A 138 8.98 3.16 19.93
C SER A 138 9.59 1.82 20.40
N ARG A 139 8.78 0.99 21.06
CA ARG A 139 9.20 -0.33 21.55
C ARG A 139 9.21 -1.40 20.45
N LEU A 140 8.18 -1.44 19.61
CA LEU A 140 7.94 -2.55 18.68
C LEU A 140 8.26 -2.20 17.21
N ALA A 141 8.34 -0.94 16.86
CA ALA A 141 8.65 -0.42 15.52
C ALA A 141 9.51 0.87 15.62
N PRO A 142 10.75 0.78 16.13
CA PRO A 142 11.57 1.94 16.51
C PRO A 142 11.86 2.90 15.35
N ASP A 143 11.86 2.41 14.12
CA ASP A 143 12.09 3.22 12.92
C ASP A 143 10.83 3.98 12.45
N LYS A 144 9.69 3.83 13.15
CA LYS A 144 8.43 4.50 12.83
C LYS A 144 8.02 5.46 13.94
N THR A 145 7.42 6.57 13.53
CA THR A 145 6.83 7.55 14.46
C THR A 145 5.35 7.74 14.14
N LYS A 146 4.55 8.16 15.12
CA LYS A 146 3.15 8.56 14.86
C LYS A 146 3.06 9.58 13.74
N THR A 147 3.96 10.56 13.73
CA THR A 147 3.99 11.60 12.70
C THR A 147 4.24 11.04 11.31
N SER A 148 5.20 10.11 11.14
CA SER A 148 5.48 9.48 9.85
C SER A 148 4.33 8.64 9.31
N ILE A 149 3.41 8.20 10.18
CA ILE A 149 2.21 7.43 9.83
C ILE A 149 1.01 8.36 9.59
N LEU A 150 0.73 9.27 10.53
CA LEU A 150 -0.48 10.09 10.49
C LEU A 150 -0.41 11.19 9.42
N LYS A 151 0.78 11.71 9.11
CA LYS A 151 0.96 12.73 8.07
C LYS A 151 0.50 12.23 6.69
N PRO A 152 0.97 11.08 6.17
CA PRO A 152 0.43 10.55 4.91
C PRO A 152 -1.05 10.18 4.99
N MET A 153 -1.56 9.70 6.14
CA MET A 153 -2.98 9.41 6.29
C MET A 153 -3.86 10.68 6.16
N SER A 154 -3.45 11.77 6.80
CA SER A 154 -4.16 13.05 6.68
C SER A 154 -4.10 13.59 5.25
N GLN A 155 -2.93 13.54 4.62
CA GLN A 155 -2.76 13.94 3.23
C GLN A 155 -3.67 13.16 2.29
N ILE A 156 -3.72 11.83 2.42
CA ILE A 156 -4.58 10.98 1.59
C ILE A 156 -6.04 11.38 1.78
N ARG A 157 -6.51 11.55 3.01
CA ARG A 157 -7.88 12.01 3.32
C ARG A 157 -8.19 13.34 2.62
N ASP A 158 -7.32 14.32 2.77
CA ASP A 158 -7.55 15.67 2.25
C ASP A 158 -7.56 15.68 0.71
N GLN A 159 -6.65 14.95 0.08
CA GLN A 159 -6.63 14.79 -1.37
C GLN A 159 -7.83 14.00 -1.92
N MET A 160 -8.33 13.01 -1.19
CA MET A 160 -9.57 12.31 -1.54
C MET A 160 -10.76 13.27 -1.52
N CYS A 161 -10.92 14.08 -0.47
CA CYS A 161 -12.00 15.06 -0.37
C CYS A 161 -11.93 16.08 -1.51
N GLN A 162 -10.73 16.59 -1.80
CA GLN A 162 -10.53 17.52 -2.92
C GLN A 162 -10.85 16.86 -4.27
N SER A 163 -10.34 15.65 -4.51
CA SER A 163 -10.58 14.93 -5.76
C SER A 163 -12.07 14.61 -5.98
N GLN A 164 -12.81 14.22 -4.94
CA GLN A 164 -14.26 14.01 -5.05
C GLN A 164 -14.99 15.27 -5.50
N TYR A 165 -14.63 16.43 -4.94
CA TYR A 165 -15.19 17.71 -5.36
C TYR A 165 -14.85 18.06 -6.82
N GLU A 166 -13.60 17.86 -7.23
CA GLU A 166 -13.12 18.15 -8.58
C GLU A 166 -13.75 17.25 -9.63
N VAL A 167 -13.81 15.94 -9.38
CA VAL A 167 -14.43 14.95 -10.30
C VAL A 167 -15.92 15.21 -10.47
N ALA A 168 -16.63 15.64 -9.41
CA ALA A 168 -18.03 16.00 -9.50
C ALA A 168 -18.28 17.28 -10.32
N ARG A 169 -17.30 18.17 -10.41
CA ARG A 169 -17.46 19.50 -11.03
C ARG A 169 -16.82 19.62 -12.41
N TYR A 170 -15.74 18.91 -12.67
CA TYR A 170 -14.95 19.04 -13.88
C TYR A 170 -14.84 17.72 -14.63
N HIS A 171 -15.29 17.72 -15.90
CA HIS A 171 -15.08 16.58 -16.79
C HIS A 171 -13.59 16.32 -17.00
N GLY A 172 -13.15 15.07 -16.78
CA GLY A 172 -11.78 14.68 -17.01
C GLY A 172 -10.82 14.94 -15.83
N ALA A 173 -11.31 15.44 -14.69
CA ALA A 173 -10.50 15.52 -13.48
C ALA A 173 -10.01 14.12 -13.05
N ALA A 174 -8.73 14.04 -12.66
CA ALA A 174 -8.14 12.77 -12.23
C ALA A 174 -8.69 12.35 -10.87
N ALA A 175 -9.17 11.12 -10.78
CA ALA A 175 -9.59 10.57 -9.50
C ALA A 175 -8.38 10.16 -8.65
N PHE A 176 -8.38 10.57 -7.39
CA PHE A 176 -7.36 10.19 -6.42
C PHE A 176 -7.94 9.16 -5.44
N ALA A 177 -7.40 7.94 -5.45
CA ALA A 177 -7.80 6.82 -4.60
C ALA A 177 -9.34 6.71 -4.42
N PRO A 178 -10.13 6.60 -5.51
CA PRO A 178 -11.59 6.73 -5.47
C PRO A 178 -12.30 5.68 -4.60
N ALA A 179 -11.67 4.53 -4.37
CA ALA A 179 -12.20 3.50 -3.48
C ALA A 179 -11.81 3.71 -2.00
N GLY A 180 -11.14 4.82 -1.69
CA GLY A 180 -10.93 5.26 -0.33
C GLY A 180 -9.60 4.87 0.29
N GLN A 181 -9.47 5.18 1.58
CA GLN A 181 -8.34 4.85 2.43
C GLN A 181 -8.71 3.74 3.41
N SER A 182 -7.74 2.89 3.73
CA SER A 182 -7.85 1.91 4.82
C SER A 182 -6.60 1.92 5.70
N THR A 183 -6.76 1.42 6.92
CA THR A 183 -5.68 1.25 7.88
C THR A 183 -5.75 -0.13 8.52
N GLN A 184 -4.67 -0.52 9.18
CA GLN A 184 -4.60 -1.74 9.98
C GLN A 184 -3.86 -1.44 11.28
N MET A 185 -4.36 -2.00 12.38
CA MET A 185 -3.76 -1.92 13.71
C MET A 185 -3.57 -3.33 14.27
N ILE A 186 -2.51 -3.53 15.03
CA ILE A 186 -2.23 -4.77 15.76
C ILE A 186 -2.84 -4.61 17.14
N VAL A 187 -3.74 -5.53 17.49
CA VAL A 187 -4.42 -5.57 18.79
C VAL A 187 -3.74 -6.62 19.68
N GLY A 188 -3.59 -6.33 20.96
CA GLY A 188 -3.02 -7.26 21.95
C GLY A 188 -1.49 -7.42 21.91
N ALA A 189 -0.77 -6.61 21.13
CA ALA A 189 0.71 -6.63 21.10
C ALA A 189 1.35 -5.77 22.20
N SER A 190 0.57 -4.97 22.89
CA SER A 190 1.00 -4.01 23.89
C SER A 190 -0.08 -3.86 24.98
N PRO A 191 0.25 -3.31 26.17
CA PRO A 191 -0.63 -3.35 27.34
C PRO A 191 -1.81 -2.37 27.27
N GLU A 192 -1.93 -1.56 26.21
CA GLU A 192 -3.05 -0.65 26.03
C GLU A 192 -4.37 -1.42 25.91
N THR A 193 -5.42 -0.86 26.48
CA THR A 193 -6.79 -1.39 26.41
C THR A 193 -7.50 -0.91 25.14
N ASP A 194 -8.62 -1.55 24.81
CA ASP A 194 -9.44 -1.17 23.64
C ASP A 194 -10.06 0.22 23.78
N PHE A 195 -10.03 0.81 24.98
CA PHE A 195 -10.52 2.16 25.27
C PHE A 195 -9.48 3.27 25.05
N GLN A 196 -8.23 2.94 24.78
CA GLN A 196 -7.14 3.88 24.55
C GLN A 196 -6.86 4.08 23.06
#